data_eb870184302eeb2ccc04aeaa0dcab5a6
#
_entry.id   eb870184302eeb2ccc04aeaa0dcab5a6
#
_cell.length_a   1.000
_cell.length_b   1.000
_cell.length_c   1.000
_cell.angle_alpha   90.00
_cell.angle_beta   90.00
_cell.angle_gamma   90.00
#
_symmetry.space_group_name_H-M   'P 1'
#
loop_
_entity.id
_entity.type
_entity.pdbx_description
1 polymer ?
#
loop_
_entity_poly.entity_id
_entity_poly.type
_entity_poly.pdbx_seq_one_letter_code
_entity_poly.pdbx_strand_id
1 'polypeptide(L)'
;MPFVSTELLRALVAGGGAGRFDAFLPESAGRRGVEPLCAVDGPACRAAIAQRLDQGDLRAISFHADVRVGILSLAQVREFGNPDELFFNVNTPADLARAEALWRQRA
;
A
#
# COMPACT_ATOMS: atom_id res chain seq x y z
N MET A 1 9.25 -0.96 3.19
CA MET A 1 8.48 -2.04 3.87
C MET A 1 9.24 -3.35 3.81
N PRO A 2 10.12 -3.62 4.78
CA PRO A 2 10.98 -4.79 4.71
C PRO A 2 10.24 -6.13 4.90
N PHE A 3 9.00 -6.11 5.39
CA PHE A 3 8.24 -7.32 5.71
C PHE A 3 7.04 -7.57 4.79
N VAL A 4 6.88 -6.78 3.74
CA VAL A 4 5.82 -7.05 2.76
C VAL A 4 6.07 -8.42 2.11
N SER A 5 5.01 -9.23 1.97
CA SER A 5 5.15 -10.60 1.45
C SER A 5 4.87 -10.67 -0.04
N THR A 6 5.50 -11.66 -0.69
CA THR A 6 5.25 -11.95 -2.11
C THR A 6 3.79 -12.31 -2.35
N GLU A 7 3.19 -13.05 -1.43
CA GLU A 7 1.79 -13.48 -1.52
C GLU A 7 0.84 -12.29 -1.50
N LEU A 8 1.09 -11.31 -0.63
CA LEU A 8 0.30 -10.06 -0.59
C LEU A 8 0.44 -9.29 -1.90
N LEU A 9 1.67 -9.16 -2.41
CA LEU A 9 1.91 -8.46 -3.68
C LEU A 9 1.20 -9.15 -4.84
N ARG A 10 1.19 -10.48 -4.88
CA ARG A 10 0.45 -11.24 -5.89
C ARG A 10 -1.05 -11.00 -5.83
N ALA A 11 -1.60 -10.95 -4.62
CA ALA A 11 -3.03 -10.67 -4.42
C ALA A 11 -3.39 -9.27 -4.92
N LEU A 12 -2.53 -8.28 -4.66
CA LEU A 12 -2.73 -6.91 -5.14
C LEU A 12 -2.66 -6.83 -6.68
N VAL A 13 -1.70 -7.51 -7.28
CA VAL A 13 -1.57 -7.54 -8.75
C VAL A 13 -2.78 -8.23 -9.37
N ALA A 14 -3.25 -9.33 -8.79
CA ALA A 14 -4.42 -10.05 -9.29
C ALA A 14 -5.68 -9.17 -9.23
N GLY A 15 -5.88 -8.44 -8.14
CA GLY A 15 -7.02 -7.51 -7.97
C GLY A 15 -6.92 -6.32 -8.91
N GLY A 16 -5.76 -5.69 -8.99
CA GLY A 16 -5.52 -4.52 -9.82
C GLY A 16 -5.47 -4.81 -11.32
N GLY A 17 -5.00 -6.02 -11.69
CA GLY A 17 -4.87 -6.42 -13.09
C GLY A 17 -6.16 -6.89 -13.75
N ALA A 18 -7.27 -6.99 -13.00
CA ALA A 18 -8.55 -7.47 -13.52
C ALA A 18 -9.32 -6.45 -14.37
N GLY A 19 -8.81 -5.24 -14.55
CA GLY A 19 -9.43 -4.19 -15.36
C GLY A 19 -10.62 -3.49 -14.72
N ARG A 20 -11.00 -3.85 -13.49
CA ARG A 20 -12.12 -3.24 -12.78
C ARG A 20 -11.76 -1.95 -12.07
N PHE A 21 -10.50 -1.78 -11.73
CA PHE A 21 -9.99 -0.66 -10.95
C PHE A 21 -8.81 -0.01 -11.65
N ASP A 22 -8.65 1.29 -11.43
CA ASP A 22 -7.47 2.04 -11.89
C ASP A 22 -6.36 1.98 -10.85
N ALA A 23 -6.73 1.91 -9.56
CA ALA A 23 -5.81 1.70 -8.44
C ALA A 23 -6.37 0.61 -7.54
N PHE A 24 -5.51 -0.25 -7.02
CA PHE A 24 -5.88 -1.30 -6.08
C PHE A 24 -4.85 -1.35 -4.96
N LEU A 25 -5.32 -1.20 -3.71
CA LEU A 25 -4.43 -1.10 -2.57
C LEU A 25 -5.03 -1.73 -1.32
N PRO A 26 -4.19 -2.11 -0.34
CA PRO A 26 -4.69 -2.76 0.85
C PRO A 26 -5.26 -1.77 1.85
N GLU A 27 -6.30 -2.19 2.55
CA GLU A 27 -6.77 -1.53 3.76
C GLU A 27 -5.74 -1.68 4.86
N SER A 28 -5.56 -0.65 5.69
CA SER A 28 -4.67 -0.68 6.84
C SER A 28 -5.39 -0.22 8.10
N ALA A 29 -4.84 -0.59 9.26
CA ALA A 29 -5.34 -0.14 10.56
C ALA A 29 -4.87 1.28 10.93
N GLY A 30 -4.03 1.90 10.09
CA GLY A 30 -3.51 3.24 10.31
C GLY A 30 -4.52 4.34 10.05
N ARG A 31 -4.10 5.59 10.30
CA ARG A 31 -4.93 6.80 10.16
C ARG A 31 -5.56 6.96 8.78
N ARG A 32 -4.85 6.59 7.73
CA ARG A 32 -5.32 6.74 6.35
C ARG A 32 -6.35 5.71 5.96
N GLY A 33 -6.45 4.60 6.71
CA GLY A 33 -7.32 3.48 6.39
C GLY A 33 -6.82 2.61 5.25
N VAL A 34 -5.84 3.05 4.50
CA VAL A 34 -5.21 2.34 3.37
C VAL A 34 -3.71 2.54 3.37
N GLU A 35 -2.98 1.67 2.65
CA GLU A 35 -1.54 1.78 2.52
C GLU A 35 -1.15 2.11 1.07
N PRO A 36 -1.01 3.39 0.72
CA PRO A 36 -0.76 3.81 -0.67
C PRO A 36 0.63 3.47 -1.19
N LEU A 37 1.60 3.17 -0.32
CA LEU A 37 2.95 2.78 -0.75
C LEU A 37 3.04 1.31 -1.12
N CYS A 38 1.99 0.53 -0.90
CA CYS A 38 1.87 -0.87 -1.29
C CYS A 38 0.65 -1.03 -2.20
N ALA A 39 0.66 -0.37 -3.35
CA ALA A 39 -0.49 -0.28 -4.25
C ALA A 39 -0.12 -0.69 -5.66
N VAL A 40 -1.11 -1.13 -6.42
CA VAL A 40 -1.01 -1.30 -7.87
C VAL A 40 -1.79 -0.16 -8.52
N ASP A 41 -1.06 0.73 -9.20
CA ASP A 41 -1.62 1.88 -9.89
C ASP A 41 -1.53 1.64 -11.40
N GLY A 42 -2.67 1.62 -12.07
CA GLY A 42 -2.74 1.43 -13.51
C GLY A 42 -2.43 2.72 -14.30
N PRO A 43 -2.39 2.62 -15.65
CA PRO A 43 -2.04 3.76 -16.51
C PRO A 43 -2.94 4.98 -16.35
N ALA A 44 -4.22 4.80 -16.03
CA ALA A 44 -5.16 5.91 -15.83
C ALA A 44 -4.79 6.82 -14.66
N CYS A 45 -4.01 6.31 -13.69
CA CYS A 45 -3.57 7.08 -12.54
C CYS A 45 -2.56 8.17 -12.91
N ARG A 46 -1.81 7.99 -13.99
CA ARG A 46 -0.76 8.94 -14.40
C ARG A 46 -1.31 10.35 -14.61
N ALA A 47 -2.37 10.48 -15.39
CA ALA A 47 -2.98 11.78 -15.66
C ALA A 47 -3.59 12.40 -14.41
N ALA A 48 -4.26 11.59 -13.59
CA ALA A 48 -4.86 12.04 -12.34
C ALA A 48 -3.78 12.54 -11.35
N ILE A 49 -2.68 11.81 -11.22
CA ILE A 49 -1.54 12.22 -10.37
C ILE A 49 -0.93 13.53 -10.89
N ALA A 50 -0.68 13.62 -12.19
CA ALA A 50 -0.10 14.83 -12.80
C ALA A 50 -0.98 16.06 -12.53
N GLN A 51 -2.31 15.91 -12.66
CA GLN A 51 -3.25 17.00 -12.39
C GLN A 51 -3.17 17.46 -10.93
N ARG A 52 -3.09 16.54 -9.97
CA ARG A 52 -2.97 16.89 -8.55
C ARG A 52 -1.65 17.58 -8.25
N LEU A 53 -0.55 17.12 -8.84
CA LEU A 53 0.75 17.78 -8.72
C LEU A 53 0.72 19.21 -9.26
N ASP A 54 0.09 19.44 -10.41
CA ASP A 54 -0.07 20.77 -11.00
C ASP A 54 -0.87 21.71 -10.09
N GLN A 55 -1.78 21.16 -9.31
CA GLN A 55 -2.57 21.90 -8.30
C GLN A 55 -1.82 22.11 -6.98
N GLY A 56 -0.59 21.60 -6.85
CA GLY A 56 0.20 21.67 -5.63
C GLY A 56 -0.20 20.67 -4.55
N ASP A 57 -1.05 19.69 -4.88
CA ASP A 57 -1.47 18.65 -3.93
C ASP A 57 -0.50 17.46 -4.01
N LEU A 58 0.38 17.35 -3.00
CA LEU A 58 1.44 16.35 -2.94
C LEU A 58 1.07 15.12 -2.11
N ARG A 59 -0.17 15.01 -1.64
CA ARG A 59 -0.60 13.86 -0.84
C ARG A 59 -0.68 12.61 -1.71
N ALA A 60 -0.16 11.48 -1.20
CA ALA A 60 -0.07 10.24 -1.94
C ALA A 60 -1.42 9.66 -2.39
N ILE A 61 -2.52 10.02 -1.69
CA ILE A 61 -3.87 9.50 -1.97
C ILE A 61 -4.79 10.53 -2.62
N SER A 62 -4.30 11.73 -2.90
CA SER A 62 -5.17 12.83 -3.39
C SER A 62 -5.85 12.50 -4.72
N PHE A 63 -5.18 11.76 -5.58
CA PHE A 63 -5.72 11.41 -6.90
C PHE A 63 -6.78 10.30 -6.85
N HIS A 64 -6.96 9.62 -5.72
CA HIS A 64 -7.91 8.50 -5.60
C HIS A 64 -9.35 8.92 -5.89
N ALA A 65 -9.70 10.18 -5.62
CA ALA A 65 -11.04 10.69 -5.93
C ALA A 65 -11.33 10.78 -7.44
N ASP A 66 -10.29 10.76 -8.26
CA ASP A 66 -10.38 10.97 -9.72
C ASP A 66 -10.31 9.67 -10.51
N VAL A 67 -10.13 8.53 -9.85
CA VAL A 67 -9.96 7.22 -10.47
C VAL A 67 -10.83 6.17 -9.76
N ARG A 68 -10.96 4.99 -10.39
CA ARG A 68 -11.66 3.86 -9.77
C ARG A 68 -10.70 3.14 -8.83
N VAL A 69 -11.02 3.14 -7.54
CA VAL A 69 -10.19 2.54 -6.50
C VAL A 69 -10.82 1.27 -5.97
N GLY A 70 -10.06 0.18 -5.98
CA GLY A 70 -10.42 -1.06 -5.30
C GLY A 70 -9.58 -1.26 -4.06
N ILE A 71 -10.14 -1.92 -3.06
CA ILE A 71 -9.51 -2.13 -1.75
C ILE A 71 -9.44 -3.62 -1.45
N LEU A 72 -8.24 -4.10 -1.12
CA LEU A 72 -8.08 -5.39 -0.47
C LEU A 72 -8.41 -5.20 1.00
N SER A 73 -9.46 -5.85 1.49
CA SER A 73 -9.96 -5.63 2.86
C SER A 73 -8.93 -5.99 3.92
N LEU A 74 -9.04 -5.37 5.10
CA LEU A 74 -8.15 -5.66 6.21
C LEU A 74 -8.21 -7.14 6.63
N ALA A 75 -9.39 -7.75 6.56
CA ALA A 75 -9.55 -9.19 6.82
C ALA A 75 -8.74 -10.03 5.83
N GLN A 76 -8.75 -9.67 4.54
CA GLN A 76 -7.94 -10.35 3.52
C GLN A 76 -6.45 -10.09 3.72
N VAL A 77 -6.07 -8.87 4.08
CA VAL A 77 -4.67 -8.54 4.39
C VAL A 77 -4.14 -9.41 5.53
N ARG A 78 -4.95 -9.62 6.57
CA ARG A 78 -4.57 -10.45 7.72
C ARG A 78 -4.30 -11.91 7.37
N GLU A 79 -4.83 -12.40 6.25
CA GLU A 79 -4.50 -13.75 5.76
C GLU A 79 -3.03 -13.87 5.35
N PHE A 80 -2.37 -12.76 5.04
CA PHE A 80 -0.96 -12.72 4.63
C PHE A 80 -0.01 -12.38 5.77
N GLY A 81 -0.52 -11.97 6.93
CA GLY A 81 0.28 -11.63 8.10
C GLY A 81 -0.33 -10.51 8.91
N ASN A 82 0.42 -10.05 9.92
CA ASN A 82 0.04 -8.91 10.74
C ASN A 82 0.19 -7.61 9.94
N PRO A 83 -0.87 -6.83 9.71
CA PRO A 83 -0.78 -5.57 8.94
C PRO A 83 0.25 -4.59 9.48
N ASP A 84 0.42 -4.51 10.80
CA ASP A 84 1.40 -3.61 11.41
C ASP A 84 2.84 -3.98 11.05
N GLU A 85 3.12 -5.27 10.85
CA GLU A 85 4.42 -5.75 10.39
C GLU A 85 4.56 -5.65 8.86
N LEU A 86 3.53 -6.08 8.13
CA LEU A 86 3.54 -6.05 6.65
C LEU A 86 3.82 -4.65 6.12
N PHE A 87 3.23 -3.62 6.75
CA PHE A 87 3.33 -2.23 6.30
C PHE A 87 4.33 -1.40 7.12
N PHE A 88 5.14 -2.05 7.94
CA PHE A 88 6.15 -1.37 8.74
C PHE A 88 7.19 -0.69 7.85
N ASN A 89 7.37 0.62 8.05
CA ASN A 89 8.35 1.41 7.32
C ASN A 89 9.54 1.78 8.20
N VAL A 90 10.73 1.77 7.61
CA VAL A 90 11.96 2.15 8.28
C VAL A 90 12.31 3.57 7.87
N ASN A 91 12.05 4.54 8.75
CA ASN A 91 12.29 5.96 8.51
C ASN A 91 13.30 6.58 9.48
N THR A 92 13.60 5.90 10.58
CA THR A 92 14.50 6.37 11.64
C THR A 92 15.45 5.25 12.07
N PRO A 93 16.58 5.59 12.77
CA PRO A 93 17.44 4.56 13.37
C PRO A 93 16.71 3.64 14.35
N ALA A 94 15.74 4.18 15.09
CA ALA A 94 14.91 3.38 16.00
C ALA A 94 14.05 2.37 15.22
N ASP A 95 13.47 2.77 14.09
CA ASP A 95 12.72 1.88 13.19
C ASP A 95 13.61 0.76 12.66
N LEU A 96 14.85 1.08 12.29
CA LEU A 96 15.80 0.08 11.80
C LEU A 96 16.10 -0.96 12.89
N ALA A 97 16.37 -0.51 14.12
CA ALA A 97 16.61 -1.40 15.24
C ALA A 97 15.42 -2.33 15.49
N ARG A 98 14.20 -1.80 15.42
CA ARG A 98 12.98 -2.58 15.56
C ARG A 98 12.81 -3.60 14.42
N ALA A 99 13.10 -3.19 13.19
CA ALA A 99 13.04 -4.08 12.03
C ALA A 99 14.04 -5.24 12.19
N GLU A 100 15.25 -4.97 12.62
CA GLU A 100 16.26 -6.00 12.88
C GLU A 100 15.81 -6.97 13.98
N ALA A 101 15.20 -6.47 15.04
CA ALA A 101 14.66 -7.30 16.11
C ALA A 101 13.52 -8.22 15.59
N LEU A 102 12.61 -7.68 14.80
CA LEU A 102 11.52 -8.44 14.18
C LEU A 102 12.07 -9.52 13.22
N TRP A 103 13.08 -9.17 12.44
CA TRP A 103 13.73 -10.10 11.53
C TRP A 103 14.37 -11.29 12.27
N ARG A 104 15.05 -11.01 13.38
CA ARG A 104 15.64 -12.06 14.24
C ARG A 104 14.61 -13.00 14.82
N GLN A 105 13.42 -12.50 15.18
CA GLN A 105 12.32 -13.32 15.68
C GLN A 105 11.77 -14.29 14.64
N ARG A 106 11.93 -13.98 13.34
CA ARG A 106 11.48 -14.82 12.22
C ARG A 106 12.45 -15.93 11.85
N ALA A 107 13.68 -15.81 12.30
CA ALA A 107 14.76 -16.78 11.99
C ALA A 107 14.58 -18.11 12.71
#